data_7357b03e692a352e83d515a17a65c3ae
#
_entry.id   7357b03e692a352e83d515a17a65c3ae
#
_cell.length_a   1.000
_cell.length_b   1.000
_cell.length_c   1.000
_cell.angle_alpha   90.00
_cell.angle_beta   90.00
_cell.angle_gamma   90.00
#
_symmetry.space_group_name_H-M   'P 1'
#
loop_
_entity.id
_entity.type
_entity.pdbx_description
1 polymer ?
#
loop_
_entity_poly.entity_id
_entity_poly.type
_entity_poly.pdbx_seq_one_letter_code
_entity_poly.pdbx_strand_id
1 'polypeptide(L)'
;MMKLQRIFANTDIELSDAINKCMDIISDITNYTSVVLGKSSSDNSLLQINIIDLGNNQVVAVVCTDKGNVENKMFTLPNTINVKEVVKTSEIINKMLVGTPINEVSKRLELEVKPIIKTQIKQYETVYSIFYNAFNDFVANNSNIHVTGKTKIFEQPEYSDITELKRLANKLEDKNLITKMEEDSNEDEIKVYIGEETEFDSNVTIIRKKYHINGEEGTIAVIGPKRMDYQKIVGLLEYIDEELDSRKDK
;
A
#
# COMPACT_ATOMS: atom_id res chain seq x y z
N MET A 1 15.09 1.23 23.42
CA MET A 1 15.84 -0.02 23.23
C MET A 1 15.17 -1.20 23.94
N MET A 2 15.15 -1.34 25.29
CA MET A 2 14.56 -2.51 25.99
C MET A 2 13.13 -2.89 25.57
N LYS A 3 12.27 -1.92 25.20
CA LYS A 3 10.89 -2.22 24.75
C LYS A 3 10.89 -2.86 23.35
N LEU A 4 11.75 -2.41 22.44
CA LEU A 4 11.89 -2.97 21.10
C LEU A 4 12.45 -4.40 21.16
N GLN A 5 13.50 -4.64 21.98
CA GLN A 5 14.06 -5.98 22.18
C GLN A 5 13.04 -7.01 22.65
N ARG A 6 12.13 -6.62 23.55
CA ARG A 6 11.08 -7.52 24.03
C ARG A 6 10.08 -7.95 22.97
N ILE A 7 9.81 -7.09 21.99
CA ILE A 7 8.92 -7.43 20.87
C ILE A 7 9.57 -8.46 19.98
N PHE A 8 10.85 -8.25 19.62
CA PHE A 8 11.60 -9.19 18.77
C PHE A 8 11.96 -10.49 19.48
N ALA A 9 12.12 -10.48 20.81
CA ALA A 9 12.35 -11.70 21.60
C ALA A 9 11.11 -12.61 21.71
N ASN A 10 9.91 -12.09 21.43
CA ASN A 10 8.69 -12.88 21.46
C ASN A 10 8.46 -13.58 20.11
N THR A 11 8.71 -14.89 20.08
CA THR A 11 8.55 -15.74 18.89
C THR A 11 7.10 -16.06 18.54
N ASP A 12 6.15 -15.81 19.45
CA ASP A 12 4.72 -16.08 19.23
C ASP A 12 4.01 -14.98 18.43
N ILE A 13 4.69 -13.86 18.16
CA ILE A 13 4.15 -12.73 17.40
C ILE A 13 4.56 -12.87 15.93
N GLU A 14 3.60 -12.77 15.01
CA GLU A 14 3.90 -12.68 13.59
C GLU A 14 4.83 -11.51 13.28
N LEU A 15 5.68 -11.68 12.28
CA LEU A 15 6.71 -10.70 11.94
C LEU A 15 6.13 -9.32 11.61
N SER A 16 5.07 -9.29 10.82
CA SER A 16 4.36 -8.06 10.45
C SER A 16 3.84 -7.31 11.68
N ASP A 17 3.28 -8.04 12.65
CA ASP A 17 2.81 -7.47 13.91
C ASP A 17 3.95 -6.95 14.78
N ALA A 18 5.08 -7.64 14.78
CA ALA A 18 6.28 -7.20 15.51
C ALA A 18 6.80 -5.88 14.94
N ILE A 19 6.91 -5.78 13.61
CA ILE A 19 7.33 -4.56 12.91
C ILE A 19 6.36 -3.41 13.20
N ASN A 20 5.06 -3.64 13.07
CA ASN A 20 4.04 -2.62 13.36
C ASN A 20 4.16 -2.09 14.79
N LYS A 21 4.28 -2.98 15.79
CA LYS A 21 4.47 -2.60 17.19
C LYS A 21 5.77 -1.83 17.43
N CYS A 22 6.84 -2.19 16.73
CA CYS A 22 8.10 -1.44 16.81
C CYS A 22 7.97 -0.04 16.26
N MET A 23 7.27 0.12 15.13
CA MET A 23 7.04 1.43 14.54
C MET A 23 6.08 2.29 15.38
N ASP A 24 5.10 1.69 16.08
CA ASP A 24 4.30 2.38 17.09
C ASP A 24 5.16 2.97 18.21
N ILE A 25 6.10 2.18 18.74
CA ILE A 25 7.04 2.63 19.78
C ILE A 25 7.96 3.73 19.22
N ILE A 26 8.46 3.60 17.99
CA ILE A 26 9.28 4.65 17.36
C ILE A 26 8.49 5.95 17.24
N SER A 27 7.25 5.87 16.78
CA SER A 27 6.38 7.04 16.73
C SER A 27 6.22 7.69 18.11
N ASP A 28 6.03 6.89 19.16
CA ASP A 28 5.88 7.41 20.54
C ASP A 28 7.17 8.04 21.10
N ILE A 29 8.33 7.45 20.82
CA ILE A 29 9.62 7.95 21.31
C ILE A 29 10.06 9.22 20.58
N THR A 30 9.72 9.33 19.29
CA THR A 30 10.19 10.39 18.42
C THR A 30 9.20 11.53 18.27
N ASN A 31 7.94 11.27 18.59
CA ASN A 31 6.81 12.16 18.33
C ASN A 31 6.64 12.49 16.84
N TYR A 32 6.98 11.54 15.95
CA TYR A 32 6.79 11.65 14.51
C TYR A 32 5.82 10.59 13.99
N THR A 33 5.31 10.78 12.77
CA THR A 33 4.50 9.78 12.09
C THR A 33 5.41 8.65 11.59
N SER A 34 5.04 7.41 11.90
CA SER A 34 5.74 6.22 11.41
C SER A 34 4.85 5.45 10.44
N VAL A 35 5.48 4.86 9.43
CA VAL A 35 4.81 4.12 8.36
C VAL A 35 5.50 2.76 8.20
N VAL A 36 4.70 1.71 8.12
CA VAL A 36 5.14 0.41 7.63
C VAL A 36 4.39 0.16 6.33
N LEU A 37 5.14 -0.10 5.29
CA LEU A 37 4.66 -0.65 4.04
C LEU A 37 5.12 -2.11 4.07
N GLY A 38 4.22 -3.00 4.45
CA GLY A 38 4.46 -4.43 4.32
C GLY A 38 4.45 -4.81 2.86
N LYS A 39 4.86 -6.05 2.56
CA LYS A 39 5.00 -6.60 1.22
C LYS A 39 3.95 -6.03 0.29
N SER A 40 4.41 -5.37 -0.74
CA SER A 40 3.56 -4.94 -1.82
C SER A 40 2.90 -6.18 -2.42
N SER A 41 1.73 -5.99 -3.01
CA SER A 41 1.02 -7.02 -3.77
C SER A 41 1.83 -7.65 -4.93
N SER A 42 3.13 -7.34 -5.05
CA SER A 42 4.03 -7.88 -6.09
C SER A 42 4.12 -9.40 -6.09
N ASP A 43 4.03 -10.03 -4.91
CA ASP A 43 4.08 -11.48 -4.76
C ASP A 43 2.69 -12.15 -4.81
N ASN A 44 1.63 -11.36 -4.88
CA ASN A 44 0.28 -11.83 -5.09
C ASN A 44 -0.06 -11.75 -6.57
N SER A 45 -0.28 -12.87 -7.21
CA SER A 45 -0.71 -12.90 -8.60
C SER A 45 -2.22 -13.07 -8.71
N LEU A 46 -2.82 -12.45 -9.69
CA LEU A 46 -4.23 -12.64 -9.99
C LEU A 46 -4.51 -14.12 -10.27
N LEU A 47 -5.32 -14.74 -9.43
CA LEU A 47 -5.80 -16.10 -9.65
C LEU A 47 -7.09 -16.10 -10.46
N GLN A 48 -8.02 -15.21 -10.11
CA GLN A 48 -9.31 -15.11 -10.77
C GLN A 48 -10.02 -13.80 -10.43
N ILE A 49 -10.81 -13.29 -11.39
CA ILE A 49 -11.85 -12.29 -11.11
C ILE A 49 -13.20 -12.85 -11.55
N ASN A 50 -14.20 -12.75 -10.67
CA ASN A 50 -15.57 -13.16 -10.92
C ASN A 50 -16.54 -11.98 -10.75
N ILE A 51 -17.56 -11.98 -11.60
CA ILE A 51 -18.68 -11.04 -11.50
C ILE A 51 -19.93 -11.83 -11.06
N ILE A 52 -20.51 -11.40 -9.95
CA ILE A 52 -21.74 -11.97 -9.40
C ILE A 52 -22.87 -10.97 -9.65
N ASP A 53 -23.89 -11.37 -10.38
CA ASP A 53 -25.10 -10.55 -10.61
C ASP A 53 -26.02 -10.67 -9.38
N LEU A 54 -26.31 -9.55 -8.75
CA LEU A 54 -27.23 -9.47 -7.61
C LEU A 54 -28.65 -9.08 -8.02
N GLY A 55 -28.87 -8.83 -9.33
CA GLY A 55 -30.12 -8.24 -9.83
C GLY A 55 -30.18 -6.72 -9.63
N ASN A 56 -31.24 -6.10 -10.14
CA ASN A 56 -31.47 -4.64 -10.03
C ASN A 56 -30.27 -3.78 -10.47
N ASN A 57 -29.56 -4.19 -11.51
CA ASN A 57 -28.33 -3.53 -12.00
C ASN A 57 -27.19 -3.47 -10.97
N GLN A 58 -27.16 -4.35 -10.01
CA GLN A 58 -26.07 -4.46 -9.04
C GLN A 58 -25.22 -5.70 -9.33
N VAL A 59 -23.92 -5.52 -9.32
CA VAL A 59 -22.95 -6.60 -9.46
C VAL A 59 -21.89 -6.51 -8.37
N VAL A 60 -21.35 -7.67 -7.98
CA VAL A 60 -20.16 -7.74 -7.13
C VAL A 60 -19.01 -8.29 -7.98
N ALA A 61 -17.92 -7.54 -8.04
CA ALA A 61 -16.65 -8.05 -8.53
C ALA A 61 -15.90 -8.70 -7.35
N VAL A 62 -15.48 -9.94 -7.52
CA VAL A 62 -14.68 -10.69 -6.55
C VAL A 62 -13.33 -10.98 -7.19
N VAL A 63 -12.26 -10.46 -6.60
CA VAL A 63 -10.86 -10.67 -7.02
C VAL A 63 -10.22 -11.67 -6.07
N CYS A 64 -9.61 -12.72 -6.60
CA CYS A 64 -8.87 -13.71 -5.83
C CYS A 64 -7.42 -13.77 -6.29
N THR A 65 -6.50 -13.99 -5.35
CA THR A 65 -5.07 -14.20 -5.64
C THR A 65 -4.60 -15.59 -5.29
N ASP A 66 -3.44 -15.96 -5.81
CA ASP A 66 -2.76 -17.24 -5.56
C ASP A 66 -2.33 -17.44 -4.10
N LYS A 67 -2.25 -16.36 -3.32
CA LYS A 67 -1.97 -16.39 -1.87
C LYS A 67 -3.23 -16.48 -1.02
N GLY A 68 -4.42 -16.63 -1.64
CA GLY A 68 -5.69 -16.76 -0.94
C GLY A 68 -6.35 -15.46 -0.51
N ASN A 69 -5.81 -14.30 -0.89
CA ASN A 69 -6.47 -13.03 -0.63
C ASN A 69 -7.70 -12.89 -1.52
N VAL A 70 -8.81 -12.49 -0.92
CA VAL A 70 -10.09 -12.30 -1.60
C VAL A 70 -10.64 -10.93 -1.24
N GLU A 71 -10.89 -10.13 -2.26
CA GLU A 71 -11.56 -8.83 -2.11
C GLU A 71 -12.82 -8.81 -2.95
N ASN A 72 -13.79 -8.04 -2.48
CA ASN A 72 -15.02 -7.85 -3.22
C ASN A 72 -15.41 -6.37 -3.26
N LYS A 73 -15.98 -5.97 -4.37
CA LYS A 73 -16.52 -4.62 -4.52
C LYS A 73 -17.85 -4.66 -5.24
N MET A 74 -18.85 -4.00 -4.66
CA MET A 74 -20.16 -3.85 -5.25
C MET A 74 -20.21 -2.60 -6.15
N PHE A 75 -20.80 -2.75 -7.33
CA PHE A 75 -21.03 -1.67 -8.28
C PHE A 75 -22.52 -1.63 -8.68
N THR A 76 -23.04 -0.44 -8.85
CA THR A 76 -24.34 -0.21 -9.46
C THR A 76 -24.11 0.16 -10.93
N LEU A 77 -24.63 -0.66 -11.83
CA LEU A 77 -24.48 -0.47 -13.27
C LEU A 77 -25.52 0.55 -13.78
N PRO A 78 -25.11 1.47 -14.67
CA PRO A 78 -26.08 2.25 -15.42
C PRO A 78 -27.02 1.33 -16.22
N ASN A 79 -28.28 1.74 -16.43
CA ASN A 79 -29.27 0.95 -17.21
C ASN A 79 -28.85 0.68 -18.67
N THR A 80 -27.83 1.37 -19.15
CA THR A 80 -27.25 1.21 -20.49
C THR A 80 -26.27 0.05 -20.61
N ILE A 81 -25.85 -0.53 -19.47
CA ILE A 81 -24.86 -1.61 -19.44
C ILE A 81 -25.57 -2.93 -19.16
N ASN A 82 -25.29 -3.91 -20.00
CA ASN A 82 -25.75 -5.27 -19.79
C ASN A 82 -24.76 -6.02 -18.90
N VAL A 83 -25.26 -6.65 -17.82
CA VAL A 83 -24.44 -7.49 -16.93
C VAL A 83 -23.64 -8.54 -17.71
N LYS A 84 -24.19 -9.09 -18.80
CA LYS A 84 -23.49 -10.05 -19.65
C LYS A 84 -22.21 -9.46 -20.28
N GLU A 85 -22.17 -8.15 -20.56
CA GLU A 85 -20.96 -7.49 -21.08
C GLU A 85 -19.88 -7.39 -19.97
N VAL A 86 -20.29 -7.17 -18.74
CA VAL A 86 -19.38 -7.15 -17.58
C VAL A 86 -18.82 -8.56 -17.32
N VAL A 87 -19.66 -9.59 -17.33
CA VAL A 87 -19.24 -10.98 -17.19
C VAL A 87 -18.28 -11.38 -18.32
N LYS A 88 -18.63 -11.08 -19.57
CA LYS A 88 -17.75 -11.36 -20.71
C LYS A 88 -16.38 -10.67 -20.56
N THR A 89 -16.36 -9.46 -20.02
CA THR A 89 -15.09 -8.75 -19.77
C THR A 89 -14.26 -9.44 -18.70
N SER A 90 -14.88 -9.94 -17.62
CA SER A 90 -14.15 -10.71 -16.61
C SER A 90 -13.51 -11.98 -17.18
N GLU A 91 -14.19 -12.65 -18.13
CA GLU A 91 -13.63 -13.82 -18.83
C GLU A 91 -12.41 -13.45 -19.68
N ILE A 92 -12.46 -12.29 -20.37
CA ILE A 92 -11.30 -11.77 -21.14
C ILE A 92 -10.13 -11.46 -20.18
N ILE A 93 -10.42 -10.79 -19.07
CA ILE A 93 -9.40 -10.47 -18.06
C ILE A 93 -8.76 -11.75 -17.51
N ASN A 94 -9.56 -12.74 -17.11
CA ASN A 94 -9.04 -14.01 -16.62
C ASN A 94 -8.14 -14.70 -17.65
N LYS A 95 -8.55 -14.71 -18.92
CA LYS A 95 -7.75 -15.32 -20.00
C LYS A 95 -6.41 -14.65 -20.21
N MET A 96 -6.33 -13.33 -20.00
CA MET A 96 -5.14 -12.54 -20.36
C MET A 96 -4.25 -12.22 -19.16
N LEU A 97 -4.84 -12.03 -17.96
CA LEU A 97 -4.12 -11.45 -16.83
C LEU A 97 -3.95 -12.40 -15.64
N VAL A 98 -4.53 -13.62 -15.66
CA VAL A 98 -4.24 -14.64 -14.63
C VAL A 98 -2.74 -14.92 -14.59
N GLY A 99 -2.17 -14.98 -13.38
CA GLY A 99 -0.74 -15.11 -13.13
C GLY A 99 0.03 -13.77 -13.17
N THR A 100 -0.65 -12.65 -13.43
CA THR A 100 -0.01 -11.33 -13.38
C THR A 100 0.05 -10.85 -11.91
N PRO A 101 1.19 -10.31 -11.46
CA PRO A 101 1.28 -9.64 -10.17
C PRO A 101 0.19 -8.56 -10.03
N ILE A 102 -0.47 -8.51 -8.88
CA ILE A 102 -1.66 -7.65 -8.69
C ILE A 102 -1.35 -6.18 -8.91
N ASN A 103 -0.16 -5.71 -8.51
CA ASN A 103 0.29 -4.34 -8.73
C ASN A 103 0.47 -3.98 -10.21
N GLU A 104 0.68 -4.97 -11.08
CA GLU A 104 0.80 -4.78 -12.54
C GLU A 104 -0.53 -4.93 -13.28
N VAL A 105 -1.55 -5.52 -12.64
CA VAL A 105 -2.82 -5.84 -13.31
C VAL A 105 -3.48 -4.59 -13.88
N SER A 106 -3.53 -3.48 -13.13
CA SER A 106 -4.16 -2.23 -13.61
C SER A 106 -3.45 -1.67 -14.86
N LYS A 107 -2.13 -1.73 -14.89
CA LYS A 107 -1.32 -1.29 -16.05
C LYS A 107 -1.55 -2.18 -17.27
N ARG A 108 -1.52 -3.49 -17.07
CA ARG A 108 -1.77 -4.45 -18.16
C ARG A 108 -3.23 -4.43 -18.62
N LEU A 109 -4.17 -4.19 -17.70
CA LEU A 109 -5.58 -3.97 -18.04
C LEU A 109 -5.73 -2.80 -19.03
N GLU A 110 -5.02 -1.70 -18.81
CA GLU A 110 -5.06 -0.54 -19.70
C GLU A 110 -4.40 -0.82 -21.04
N LEU A 111 -3.23 -1.43 -21.05
CA LEU A 111 -2.43 -1.60 -22.25
C LEU A 111 -2.90 -2.77 -23.12
N GLU A 112 -3.33 -3.88 -22.53
CA GLU A 112 -3.60 -5.13 -23.24
C GLU A 112 -5.10 -5.42 -23.37
N VAL A 113 -5.90 -5.21 -22.30
CA VAL A 113 -7.32 -5.60 -22.26
C VAL A 113 -8.22 -4.50 -22.82
N LYS A 114 -7.98 -3.25 -22.46
CA LYS A 114 -8.81 -2.10 -22.89
C LYS A 114 -8.97 -2.01 -24.42
N PRO A 115 -7.92 -2.19 -25.25
CA PRO A 115 -8.07 -2.21 -26.71
C PRO A 115 -9.01 -3.31 -27.20
N ILE A 116 -8.99 -4.48 -26.57
CA ILE A 116 -9.83 -5.63 -26.96
C ILE A 116 -11.29 -5.38 -26.60
N ILE A 117 -11.57 -4.95 -25.36
CA ILE A 117 -12.96 -4.68 -24.94
C ILE A 117 -13.56 -3.52 -25.73
N LYS A 118 -12.75 -2.52 -26.15
CA LYS A 118 -13.18 -1.43 -27.01
C LYS A 118 -13.80 -1.91 -28.34
N THR A 119 -13.31 -3.00 -28.88
CA THR A 119 -13.84 -3.56 -30.15
C THR A 119 -15.09 -4.41 -29.94
N GLN A 120 -15.35 -4.90 -28.73
CA GLN A 120 -16.39 -5.90 -28.45
C GLN A 120 -17.55 -5.39 -27.61
N ILE A 121 -17.38 -4.27 -26.90
CA ILE A 121 -18.31 -3.76 -25.90
C ILE A 121 -18.63 -2.29 -26.21
N LYS A 122 -19.93 -1.99 -26.31
CA LYS A 122 -20.38 -0.63 -26.68
C LYS A 122 -20.03 0.41 -25.61
N GLN A 123 -20.22 0.07 -24.33
CA GLN A 123 -19.98 0.94 -23.18
C GLN A 123 -18.65 0.58 -22.50
N TYR A 124 -17.61 0.33 -23.31
CA TYR A 124 -16.32 -0.20 -22.82
C TYR A 124 -15.67 0.68 -21.76
N GLU A 125 -15.80 2.00 -21.81
CA GLU A 125 -15.20 2.91 -20.83
C GLU A 125 -15.73 2.69 -19.42
N THR A 126 -17.07 2.56 -19.30
CA THR A 126 -17.70 2.32 -17.99
C THR A 126 -17.37 0.91 -17.48
N VAL A 127 -17.43 -0.10 -18.37
CA VAL A 127 -17.06 -1.48 -18.00
C VAL A 127 -15.58 -1.54 -17.60
N TYR A 128 -14.69 -0.89 -18.34
CA TYR A 128 -13.27 -0.79 -17.99
C TYR A 128 -13.08 -0.14 -16.61
N SER A 129 -13.78 0.97 -16.32
CA SER A 129 -13.67 1.66 -15.03
C SER A 129 -14.06 0.78 -13.84
N ILE A 130 -15.04 -0.12 -14.00
CA ILE A 130 -15.44 -1.08 -12.95
C ILE A 130 -14.26 -1.96 -12.56
N PHE A 131 -13.60 -2.56 -13.55
CA PHE A 131 -12.46 -3.45 -13.29
C PHE A 131 -11.23 -2.68 -12.81
N TYR A 132 -10.93 -1.56 -13.41
CA TYR A 132 -9.82 -0.70 -13.01
C TYR A 132 -9.93 -0.29 -11.53
N ASN A 133 -11.12 0.17 -11.13
CA ASN A 133 -11.37 0.54 -9.74
C ASN A 133 -11.35 -0.69 -8.79
N ALA A 134 -11.87 -1.84 -9.23
CA ALA A 134 -11.81 -3.05 -8.41
C ALA A 134 -10.36 -3.48 -8.13
N PHE A 135 -9.50 -3.45 -9.13
CA PHE A 135 -8.08 -3.82 -8.95
C PHE A 135 -7.30 -2.77 -8.16
N ASN A 136 -7.54 -1.48 -8.39
CA ASN A 136 -6.87 -0.43 -7.60
C ASN A 136 -7.28 -0.50 -6.12
N ASP A 137 -8.56 -0.73 -5.83
CA ASP A 137 -9.00 -0.92 -4.46
C ASP A 137 -8.41 -2.19 -3.85
N PHE A 138 -8.30 -3.27 -4.63
CA PHE A 138 -7.63 -4.48 -4.19
C PHE A 138 -6.18 -4.18 -3.76
N VAL A 139 -5.40 -3.51 -4.61
CA VAL A 139 -4.02 -3.12 -4.30
C VAL A 139 -3.98 -2.23 -3.06
N ALA A 140 -4.86 -1.23 -2.97
CA ALA A 140 -4.91 -0.31 -1.84
C ALA A 140 -5.31 -0.98 -0.52
N ASN A 141 -6.22 -1.99 -0.55
CA ASN A 141 -6.67 -2.69 0.64
C ASN A 141 -5.71 -3.78 1.10
N ASN A 142 -5.02 -4.42 0.15
CA ASN A 142 -4.05 -5.48 0.43
C ASN A 142 -2.59 -4.98 0.57
N SER A 143 -2.34 -3.69 0.38
CA SER A 143 -1.10 -3.11 0.89
C SER A 143 -1.19 -3.11 2.41
N ASN A 144 -0.35 -3.90 3.06
CA ASN A 144 -0.18 -3.87 4.52
C ASN A 144 0.45 -2.53 4.93
N ILE A 145 -0.34 -1.45 4.82
CA ILE A 145 0.08 -0.11 5.22
C ILE A 145 -0.36 0.12 6.65
N HIS A 146 0.59 0.21 7.55
CA HIS A 146 0.36 0.63 8.91
C HIS A 146 0.92 2.05 9.11
N VAL A 147 0.06 3.01 9.43
CA VAL A 147 0.46 4.40 9.70
C VAL A 147 0.06 4.74 11.13
N THR A 148 1.06 5.02 11.95
CA THR A 148 0.87 5.40 13.34
C THR A 148 1.37 6.82 13.61
N GLY A 149 0.81 7.48 14.62
CA GLY A 149 1.18 8.85 14.99
C GLY A 149 0.76 9.92 13.98
N LYS A 150 -0.30 9.71 13.19
CA LYS A 150 -0.81 10.74 12.25
C LYS A 150 -1.12 12.07 12.94
N THR A 151 -1.61 12.02 14.17
CA THR A 151 -1.93 13.21 14.97
C THR A 151 -0.70 13.95 15.49
N LYS A 152 0.47 13.29 15.56
CA LYS A 152 1.71 13.89 16.06
C LYS A 152 2.22 15.01 15.17
N ILE A 153 1.79 15.03 13.90
CA ILE A 153 2.07 16.14 12.99
C ILE A 153 1.46 17.46 13.50
N PHE A 154 0.33 17.40 14.22
CA PHE A 154 -0.32 18.58 14.80
C PHE A 154 0.42 19.12 16.04
N GLU A 155 1.31 18.34 16.63
CA GLU A 155 2.10 18.71 17.79
C GLU A 155 3.45 19.32 17.42
N GLN A 156 3.79 19.30 16.12
CA GLN A 156 5.07 19.85 15.65
C GLN A 156 4.97 21.38 15.53
N PRO A 157 5.85 22.13 16.20
CA PRO A 157 5.81 23.60 16.19
C PRO A 157 6.05 24.22 14.82
N GLU A 158 6.63 23.47 13.90
CA GLU A 158 6.88 23.89 12.52
C GLU A 158 5.61 24.03 11.70
N TYR A 159 4.54 23.32 12.05
CA TYR A 159 3.27 23.31 11.33
C TYR A 159 2.23 24.13 12.11
N SER A 160 2.30 25.44 12.01
CA SER A 160 1.37 26.34 12.72
C SER A 160 0.15 26.76 11.90
N ASP A 161 0.17 26.58 10.58
CA ASP A 161 -0.93 26.92 9.69
C ASP A 161 -1.93 25.75 9.60
N ILE A 162 -3.20 26.02 9.93
CA ILE A 162 -4.29 25.04 9.88
C ILE A 162 -4.49 24.49 8.46
N THR A 163 -4.27 25.29 7.43
CA THR A 163 -4.42 24.87 6.03
C THR A 163 -3.33 23.87 5.66
N GLU A 164 -2.10 24.13 6.10
CA GLU A 164 -0.97 23.24 5.92
C GLU A 164 -1.18 21.91 6.66
N LEU A 165 -1.60 21.97 7.92
CA LEU A 165 -1.92 20.78 8.72
C LEU A 165 -2.99 19.91 8.06
N LYS A 166 -4.08 20.52 7.59
CA LYS A 166 -5.13 19.77 6.86
C LYS A 166 -4.59 19.12 5.59
N ARG A 167 -3.75 19.82 4.84
CA ARG A 167 -3.13 19.29 3.63
C ARG A 167 -2.26 18.08 3.94
N LEU A 168 -1.39 18.17 4.97
CA LEU A 168 -0.53 17.07 5.39
C LEU A 168 -1.33 15.89 5.94
N ALA A 169 -2.37 16.14 6.75
CA ALA A 169 -3.26 15.10 7.24
C ALA A 169 -3.93 14.32 6.10
N ASN A 170 -4.48 15.02 5.11
CA ASN A 170 -5.09 14.39 3.93
C ASN A 170 -4.07 13.53 3.15
N LYS A 171 -2.83 14.01 3.01
CA LYS A 171 -1.77 13.24 2.35
C LYS A 171 -1.39 11.97 3.12
N LEU A 172 -1.38 12.02 4.47
CA LEU A 172 -1.16 10.84 5.31
C LEU A 172 -2.32 9.84 5.30
N GLU A 173 -3.48 10.23 4.81
CA GLU A 173 -4.62 9.35 4.60
C GLU A 173 -4.68 8.78 3.18
N ASP A 174 -3.97 9.41 2.23
CA ASP A 174 -3.91 8.94 0.85
C ASP A 174 -2.95 7.74 0.72
N LYS A 175 -3.54 6.55 0.71
CA LYS A 175 -2.79 5.29 0.58
C LYS A 175 -1.93 5.25 -0.69
N ASN A 176 -2.39 5.83 -1.79
CA ASN A 176 -1.64 5.83 -3.05
C ASN A 176 -0.35 6.66 -2.93
N LEU A 177 -0.41 7.81 -2.24
CA LEU A 177 0.79 8.61 -1.97
C LEU A 177 1.77 7.88 -1.06
N ILE A 178 1.27 7.17 -0.06
CA ILE A 178 2.10 6.39 0.88
C ILE A 178 2.75 5.20 0.16
N THR A 179 2.00 4.49 -0.69
CA THR A 179 2.54 3.35 -1.46
C THR A 179 3.66 3.78 -2.42
N LYS A 180 3.59 4.99 -2.99
CA LYS A 180 4.67 5.51 -3.84
C LYS A 180 6.01 5.65 -3.12
N MET A 181 6.01 5.74 -1.79
CA MET A 181 7.26 5.73 -1.02
C MET A 181 8.04 4.41 -1.16
N GLU A 182 7.39 3.33 -1.64
CA GLU A 182 8.00 2.03 -1.85
C GLU A 182 8.75 1.93 -3.19
N GLU A 183 8.28 2.63 -4.24
CA GLU A 183 8.68 2.37 -5.64
C GLU A 183 10.14 2.75 -5.97
N ASP A 184 10.76 3.67 -5.23
CA ASP A 184 12.03 4.30 -5.64
C ASP A 184 13.31 3.65 -5.11
N SER A 185 13.29 2.51 -4.44
CA SER A 185 14.50 1.98 -3.84
C SER A 185 14.78 0.51 -4.17
N ASN A 186 15.80 0.26 -4.96
CA ASN A 186 16.44 -1.06 -5.13
C ASN A 186 17.57 -1.31 -4.12
N GLU A 187 17.70 -0.52 -3.05
CA GLU A 187 18.84 -0.54 -2.14
C GLU A 187 18.39 -0.77 -0.69
N ASP A 188 19.13 -1.63 0.01
CA ASP A 188 18.93 -1.95 1.44
C ASP A 188 19.42 -0.85 2.39
N GLU A 189 19.86 0.30 1.85
CA GLU A 189 20.37 1.42 2.64
C GLU A 189 19.26 2.34 3.13
N ILE A 190 19.52 2.99 4.27
CA ILE A 190 18.64 4.04 4.77
C ILE A 190 18.73 5.26 3.85
N LYS A 191 17.58 5.72 3.39
CA LYS A 191 17.45 6.92 2.56
C LYS A 191 16.75 8.04 3.30
N VAL A 192 17.28 9.26 3.13
CA VAL A 192 16.73 10.48 3.71
C VAL A 192 16.32 11.41 2.58
N TYR A 193 15.05 11.75 2.52
CA TYR A 193 14.46 12.67 1.55
C TYR A 193 14.00 13.91 2.28
N ILE A 194 14.39 15.08 1.82
CA ILE A 194 14.10 16.36 2.48
C ILE A 194 13.31 17.28 1.55
N GLY A 195 12.16 17.73 2.02
CA GLY A 195 11.35 18.71 1.30
C GLY A 195 10.87 18.21 -0.05
N GLU A 196 11.20 18.88 -1.13
CA GLU A 196 10.74 18.54 -2.49
C GLU A 196 11.20 17.16 -2.96
N GLU A 197 12.33 16.67 -2.45
CA GLU A 197 12.83 15.32 -2.75
C GLU A 197 11.91 14.20 -2.25
N THR A 198 11.01 14.51 -1.30
CA THR A 198 10.09 13.52 -0.76
C THR A 198 8.98 13.13 -1.73
N GLU A 199 8.72 13.94 -2.76
CA GLU A 199 7.54 13.88 -3.63
C GLU A 199 6.19 13.89 -2.87
N PHE A 200 6.28 13.83 -1.55
CA PHE A 200 5.14 13.83 -0.64
C PHE A 200 4.73 15.25 -0.24
N ASP A 201 5.65 16.00 0.37
CA ASP A 201 5.41 17.41 0.75
C ASP A 201 6.72 18.15 0.98
N SER A 202 6.79 19.41 0.49
CA SER A 202 7.99 20.24 0.59
C SER A 202 8.37 20.64 2.02
N ASN A 203 7.49 20.44 3.01
CA ASN A 203 7.72 20.83 4.41
C ASN A 203 8.06 19.66 5.32
N VAL A 204 8.14 18.45 4.78
CA VAL A 204 8.46 17.24 5.54
C VAL A 204 9.81 16.65 5.16
N THR A 205 10.30 15.77 6.02
CA THR A 205 11.39 14.83 5.75
C THR A 205 10.87 13.43 5.90
N ILE A 206 11.31 12.54 5.03
CA ILE A 206 11.04 11.12 5.09
C ILE A 206 12.36 10.39 5.22
N ILE A 207 12.50 9.58 6.28
CA ILE A 207 13.62 8.66 6.46
C ILE A 207 13.05 7.26 6.32
N ARG A 208 13.53 6.50 5.37
CA ARG A 208 13.03 5.15 5.07
C ARG A 208 14.13 4.12 4.95
N LYS A 209 13.77 2.86 5.22
CA LYS A 209 14.61 1.69 5.02
C LYS A 209 13.76 0.55 4.50
N LYS A 210 14.25 -0.19 3.51
CA LYS A 210 13.70 -1.48 3.12
C LYS A 210 14.15 -2.55 4.09
N TYR A 211 13.32 -3.57 4.27
CA TYR A 211 13.68 -4.78 5.01
C TYR A 211 13.32 -6.01 4.18
N HIS A 212 14.13 -7.06 4.33
CA HIS A 212 13.92 -8.35 3.68
C HIS A 212 14.09 -9.45 4.72
N ILE A 213 13.05 -10.23 4.96
CA ILE A 213 13.09 -11.30 5.94
C ILE A 213 12.22 -12.48 5.53
N ASN A 214 12.77 -13.71 5.53
CA ASN A 214 12.05 -14.95 5.22
C ASN A 214 11.20 -14.90 3.92
N GLY A 215 11.68 -14.19 2.89
CA GLY A 215 10.96 -13.99 1.64
C GLY A 215 9.86 -12.91 1.71
N GLU A 216 9.70 -12.23 2.83
CA GLU A 216 8.91 -11.02 2.97
C GLU A 216 9.81 -9.80 2.83
N GLU A 217 9.33 -8.81 2.12
CA GLU A 217 9.98 -7.52 1.97
C GLU A 217 8.98 -6.41 2.23
N GLY A 218 9.49 -5.26 2.64
CA GLY A 218 8.68 -4.10 2.88
C GLY A 218 9.55 -2.88 3.17
N THR A 219 8.89 -1.78 3.50
CA THR A 219 9.55 -0.52 3.82
C THR A 219 9.05 0.01 5.16
N ILE A 220 9.96 0.39 6.03
CA ILE A 220 9.68 1.18 7.22
C ILE A 220 10.11 2.63 6.98
N ALA A 221 9.28 3.59 7.41
CA ALA A 221 9.58 5.00 7.22
C ALA A 221 9.14 5.83 8.43
N VAL A 222 9.82 6.95 8.65
CA VAL A 222 9.45 7.98 9.61
C VAL A 222 9.29 9.30 8.86
N ILE A 223 8.16 9.95 9.07
CA ILE A 223 7.80 11.23 8.47
C ILE A 223 7.76 12.29 9.57
N GLY A 224 8.52 13.34 9.41
CA GLY A 224 8.58 14.43 10.38
C GLY A 224 8.98 15.76 9.73
N PRO A 225 9.16 16.83 10.53
CA PRO A 225 9.57 18.12 10.04
C PRO A 225 11.02 18.11 9.53
N LYS A 226 11.40 19.10 8.73
CA LYS A 226 12.79 19.24 8.24
C LYS A 226 13.84 19.32 9.34
N ARG A 227 13.45 19.69 10.56
CA ARG A 227 14.35 19.81 11.73
C ARG A 227 14.23 18.65 12.69
N MET A 228 14.00 17.43 12.17
CA MET A 228 13.95 16.24 12.99
C MET A 228 15.35 15.77 13.43
N ASP A 229 15.41 14.95 14.46
CA ASP A 229 16.64 14.31 14.93
C ASP A 229 17.01 13.13 14.02
N TYR A 230 17.72 13.43 12.93
CA TYR A 230 18.12 12.44 11.92
C TYR A 230 18.90 11.26 12.51
N GLN A 231 19.90 11.54 13.35
CA GLN A 231 20.75 10.48 13.92
C GLN A 231 19.95 9.50 14.77
N LYS A 232 19.04 10.03 15.57
CA LYS A 232 18.15 9.20 16.39
C LYS A 232 17.26 8.31 15.54
N ILE A 233 16.66 8.86 14.46
CA ILE A 233 15.76 8.09 13.60
C ILE A 233 16.53 7.02 12.84
N VAL A 234 17.65 7.37 12.23
CA VAL A 234 18.52 6.42 11.52
C VAL A 234 18.92 5.27 12.45
N GLY A 235 19.44 5.58 13.64
CA GLY A 235 19.84 4.53 14.60
C GLY A 235 18.66 3.65 15.08
N LEU A 236 17.43 4.17 15.12
CA LEU A 236 16.25 3.36 15.45
C LEU A 236 15.86 2.42 14.30
N LEU A 237 15.93 2.89 13.04
CA LEU A 237 15.63 2.05 11.88
C LEU A 237 16.71 1.00 11.64
N GLU A 238 18.00 1.33 11.84
CA GLU A 238 19.12 0.36 11.82
C GLU A 238 18.93 -0.72 12.86
N TYR A 239 18.55 -0.32 14.08
CA TYR A 239 18.30 -1.27 15.16
C TYR A 239 17.18 -2.27 14.82
N ILE A 240 16.08 -1.80 14.20
CA ILE A 240 15.00 -2.70 13.75
C ILE A 240 15.56 -3.71 12.73
N ASP A 241 16.34 -3.25 11.77
CA ASP A 241 16.90 -4.07 10.72
C ASP A 241 17.83 -5.16 11.29
N GLU A 242 18.72 -4.82 12.22
CA GLU A 242 19.59 -5.76 12.92
C GLU A 242 18.79 -6.83 13.70
N GLU A 243 17.70 -6.42 14.37
CA GLU A 243 16.84 -7.36 15.10
C GLU A 243 16.03 -8.26 14.13
N LEU A 244 15.63 -7.74 12.97
CA LEU A 244 15.00 -8.52 11.92
C LEU A 244 15.96 -9.56 11.34
N ASP A 245 17.20 -9.18 11.06
CA ASP A 245 18.23 -10.10 10.56
C ASP A 245 18.54 -11.20 11.57
N SER A 246 18.55 -10.89 12.87
CA SER A 246 18.74 -11.87 13.92
C SER A 246 17.63 -12.94 14.01
N ARG A 247 16.48 -12.68 13.43
CA ARG A 247 15.36 -13.64 13.32
C ARG A 247 15.46 -14.58 12.11
N LYS A 248 16.28 -14.25 11.11
CA LYS A 248 16.51 -15.12 9.93
C LYS A 248 17.18 -16.45 10.31
N ASP A 249 17.94 -16.46 11.39
CA ASP A 249 18.78 -17.59 11.82
C ASP A 249 18.11 -18.50 12.86
N LYS A 250 16.84 -18.28 13.17
CA LYS A 250 16.08 -19.08 14.14
C LYS A 250 14.88 -19.77 13.50
#